data_5879f9c8cc3b547a91e5bd96ccc7a1a4
#
_entry.id   5879f9c8cc3b547a91e5bd96ccc7a1a4
#
_cell.length_a   1.000
_cell.length_b   1.000
_cell.length_c   1.000
_cell.angle_alpha   90.00
_cell.angle_beta   90.00
_cell.angle_gamma   90.00
#
_symmetry.space_group_name_H-M   'P 1'
#
loop_
_entity.id
_entity.type
_entity.pdbx_description
1 polymer ?
#
loop_
_entity_poly.entity_id
_entity_poly.type
_entity_poly.pdbx_seq_one_letter_code
_entity_poly.pdbx_strand_id
1 'polypeptide(L)'
;RPNGAKNPAEYDTINITPAGQRPGGTIYGRGKLRMFNIIIFLIGAGIMFYMAWRSWSRRRKLMTRGEKVEAAVAGTVQSRDGEAYLLEFTTAGGTHRLHYPKSAKGRELAQGAVVTLYYNPDDPAEMYVEGDKSVLGAEVLYVVLGIVLLVLMAGIVR
;
A
#
# COMPACT_ATOMS: atom_id res chain seq x y z
N ARG A 1 -45.27 75.59 -35.46
CA ARG A 1 -45.40 75.77 -33.99
C ARG A 1 -46.39 74.73 -33.46
N PRO A 2 -46.23 74.24 -32.29
CA PRO A 2 -45.06 73.98 -31.45
C PRO A 2 -45.16 72.63 -30.67
N ASN A 3 -44.15 72.43 -29.92
CA ASN A 3 -44.10 71.71 -28.65
C ASN A 3 -44.42 70.23 -28.63
N GLY A 4 -43.37 69.49 -28.81
CA GLY A 4 -43.22 68.16 -28.28
C GLY A 4 -43.00 68.20 -26.79
N ALA A 5 -43.91 67.76 -26.01
CA ALA A 5 -43.72 67.44 -24.60
C ALA A 5 -43.06 66.10 -24.54
N LYS A 6 -41.83 66.09 -24.10
CA LYS A 6 -41.07 64.83 -23.69
C LYS A 6 -41.74 64.29 -22.41
N ASN A 7 -42.24 63.10 -22.46
CA ASN A 7 -42.70 62.36 -21.31
C ASN A 7 -41.47 61.96 -20.47
N PRO A 8 -41.29 62.38 -19.23
CA PRO A 8 -40.27 61.90 -18.34
C PRO A 8 -40.86 60.83 -17.44
N ALA A 9 -40.75 59.61 -17.78
CA ALA A 9 -40.84 58.48 -16.84
C ALA A 9 -40.82 57.15 -17.58
N GLU A 10 -39.67 56.85 -18.19
CA GLU A 10 -39.32 55.48 -18.38
C GLU A 10 -38.24 55.18 -17.33
N TYR A 11 -38.72 54.92 -16.12
CA TYR A 11 -37.84 54.35 -15.07
C TYR A 11 -37.59 52.92 -15.46
N ASP A 12 -36.37 52.66 -15.91
CA ASP A 12 -35.81 51.32 -15.98
C ASP A 12 -36.00 50.62 -14.63
N THR A 13 -36.99 49.77 -14.56
CA THR A 13 -37.18 48.86 -13.45
C THR A 13 -35.97 47.94 -13.42
N ILE A 14 -34.93 48.34 -12.69
CA ILE A 14 -33.81 47.48 -12.36
C ILE A 14 -34.38 46.30 -11.59
N ASN A 15 -34.52 45.22 -12.31
CA ASN A 15 -34.93 43.94 -11.76
C ASN A 15 -33.77 43.44 -10.84
N ILE A 16 -33.81 43.91 -9.59
CA ILE A 16 -32.87 43.44 -8.56
C ILE A 16 -33.30 42.02 -8.23
N THR A 17 -32.74 41.07 -8.96
CA THR A 17 -32.79 39.66 -8.57
C THR A 17 -32.13 39.54 -7.19
N PRO A 18 -32.82 39.09 -6.14
CA PRO A 18 -32.23 38.96 -4.83
C PRO A 18 -31.07 37.94 -4.92
N ALA A 19 -29.85 38.46 -4.76
CA ALA A 19 -28.64 37.65 -4.61
C ALA A 19 -28.76 36.84 -3.31
N GLY A 20 -29.34 35.64 -3.40
CA GLY A 20 -29.55 34.83 -2.20
C GLY A 20 -30.05 33.41 -2.43
N GLN A 21 -30.40 33.02 -3.64
CA GLN A 21 -30.65 31.61 -3.93
C GLN A 21 -29.33 30.93 -4.35
N ARG A 22 -28.53 30.54 -3.36
CA ARG A 22 -27.57 29.47 -3.57
C ARG A 22 -28.37 28.27 -4.07
N PRO A 23 -28.04 27.71 -5.25
CA PRO A 23 -28.70 26.49 -5.70
C PRO A 23 -28.55 25.47 -4.59
N GLY A 24 -29.66 25.04 -4.02
CA GLY A 24 -29.70 24.02 -3.00
C GLY A 24 -28.96 22.79 -3.53
N GLY A 25 -27.74 22.62 -3.04
CA GLY A 25 -26.94 21.46 -3.38
C GLY A 25 -27.74 20.22 -3.06
N THR A 26 -28.09 19.50 -4.10
CA THR A 26 -28.97 18.34 -4.09
C THR A 26 -28.50 17.37 -3.04
N ILE A 27 -29.28 17.17 -1.98
CA ILE A 27 -29.05 16.21 -0.88
C ILE A 27 -28.78 14.80 -1.43
N TYR A 28 -29.29 14.51 -2.62
CA TYR A 28 -29.06 13.26 -3.38
C TYR A 28 -27.60 13.00 -3.77
N GLY A 29 -26.77 14.01 -3.95
CA GLY A 29 -25.35 13.85 -4.31
C GLY A 29 -24.47 13.42 -3.13
N ARG A 30 -24.76 13.88 -1.91
CA ARG A 30 -23.94 13.58 -0.71
C ARG A 30 -24.03 12.11 -0.30
N GLY A 31 -25.16 11.45 -0.43
CA GLY A 31 -25.31 10.03 -0.11
C GLY A 31 -24.52 9.13 -1.05
N LYS A 32 -24.58 9.41 -2.35
CA LYS A 32 -23.81 8.63 -3.35
C LYS A 32 -22.30 8.79 -3.19
N LEU A 33 -21.83 10.00 -2.91
CA LEU A 33 -20.40 10.26 -2.66
C LEU A 33 -19.92 9.56 -1.38
N ARG A 34 -20.73 9.55 -0.31
CA ARG A 34 -20.38 8.81 0.92
C ARG A 34 -20.31 7.32 0.67
N MET A 35 -21.28 6.72 -0.01
CA MET A 35 -21.25 5.30 -0.36
C MET A 35 -20.05 4.94 -1.23
N PHE A 36 -19.73 5.77 -2.22
CA PHE A 36 -18.58 5.56 -3.08
C PHE A 36 -17.26 5.58 -2.28
N ASN A 37 -17.10 6.55 -1.38
CA ASN A 37 -15.92 6.62 -0.51
C ASN A 37 -15.81 5.39 0.40
N ILE A 38 -16.92 4.94 1.01
CA ILE A 38 -16.94 3.74 1.86
C ILE A 38 -16.46 2.52 1.07
N ILE A 39 -16.96 2.34 -0.15
CA ILE A 39 -16.55 1.21 -1.01
C ILE A 39 -15.05 1.27 -1.32
N ILE A 40 -14.52 2.44 -1.66
CA ILE A 40 -13.08 2.60 -1.94
C ILE A 40 -12.24 2.25 -0.70
N PHE A 41 -12.61 2.75 0.48
CA PHE A 41 -11.88 2.45 1.72
C PHE A 41 -11.95 0.96 2.08
N LEU A 42 -13.09 0.31 1.89
CA LEU A 42 -13.25 -1.13 2.12
C LEU A 42 -12.40 -1.96 1.16
N ILE A 43 -12.38 -1.60 -0.13
CA ILE A 43 -11.53 -2.27 -1.12
C ILE A 43 -10.06 -2.08 -0.75
N GLY A 44 -9.63 -0.85 -0.43
CA GLY A 44 -8.27 -0.54 -0.02
C GLY A 44 -7.85 -1.34 1.22
N ALA A 45 -8.67 -1.35 2.27
CA ALA A 45 -8.41 -2.14 3.47
C ALA A 45 -8.35 -3.64 3.16
N GLY A 46 -9.27 -4.14 2.33
CA GLY A 46 -9.28 -5.55 1.90
C GLY A 46 -8.00 -5.96 1.19
N ILE A 47 -7.49 -5.11 0.28
CA ILE A 47 -6.22 -5.34 -0.41
C ILE A 47 -5.06 -5.39 0.60
N MET A 48 -5.01 -4.46 1.57
CA MET A 48 -3.96 -4.42 2.59
C MET A 48 -3.97 -5.69 3.46
N PHE A 49 -5.14 -6.14 3.93
CA PHE A 49 -5.25 -7.39 4.69
C PHE A 49 -4.91 -8.62 3.86
N TYR A 50 -5.31 -8.65 2.59
CA TYR A 50 -4.93 -9.73 1.68
C TYR A 50 -3.41 -9.80 1.49
N MET A 51 -2.73 -8.67 1.32
CA MET A 51 -1.28 -8.61 1.18
C MET A 51 -0.57 -9.08 2.46
N ALA A 52 -1.04 -8.67 3.64
CA ALA A 52 -0.53 -9.14 4.92
C ALA A 52 -0.71 -10.66 5.08
N TRP A 53 -1.91 -11.18 4.79
CA TRP A 53 -2.20 -12.62 4.83
C TRP A 53 -1.32 -13.41 3.86
N ARG A 54 -1.17 -12.94 2.62
CA ARG A 54 -0.35 -13.58 1.59
C ARG A 54 1.12 -13.67 2.03
N SER A 55 1.67 -12.56 2.57
CA SER A 55 3.06 -12.51 3.07
C SER A 55 3.26 -13.50 4.22
N TRP A 56 2.37 -13.45 5.22
CA TRP A 56 2.43 -14.36 6.36
C TRP A 56 2.29 -15.83 5.97
N SER A 57 1.36 -16.14 5.06
CA SER A 57 1.14 -17.52 4.59
C SER A 57 2.35 -18.08 3.85
N ARG A 58 3.03 -17.27 3.02
CA ARG A 58 4.27 -17.68 2.34
C ARG A 58 5.35 -18.03 3.35
N ARG A 59 5.62 -17.14 4.31
CA ARG A 59 6.61 -17.38 5.34
C ARG A 59 6.28 -18.63 6.17
N ARG A 60 5.03 -18.80 6.58
CA ARG A 60 4.61 -19.99 7.32
C ARG A 60 4.81 -21.28 6.51
N LYS A 61 4.51 -21.26 5.21
CA LYS A 61 4.78 -22.40 4.32
C LYS A 61 6.27 -22.74 4.26
N LEU A 62 7.14 -21.74 4.11
CA LEU A 62 8.59 -21.93 4.10
C LEU A 62 9.09 -22.51 5.42
N MET A 63 8.62 -22.02 6.55
CA MET A 63 9.04 -22.53 7.86
C MET A 63 8.52 -23.94 8.18
N THR A 64 7.39 -24.36 7.57
CA THR A 64 6.76 -25.67 7.87
C THR A 64 7.06 -26.74 6.82
N ARG A 65 7.27 -26.35 5.57
CA ARG A 65 7.46 -27.25 4.43
C ARG A 65 8.75 -27.01 3.66
N GLY A 66 9.42 -25.87 3.91
CA GLY A 66 10.70 -25.56 3.30
C GLY A 66 11.79 -26.45 3.86
N GLU A 67 12.81 -26.69 3.05
CA GLU A 67 14.01 -27.36 3.49
C GLU A 67 14.95 -26.38 4.18
N LYS A 68 15.55 -26.83 5.26
CA LYS A 68 16.53 -26.07 6.04
C LYS A 68 17.93 -26.33 5.50
N VAL A 69 18.67 -25.29 5.18
CA VAL A 69 20.05 -25.39 4.70
C VAL A 69 20.90 -24.29 5.30
N GLU A 70 22.20 -24.54 5.42
CA GLU A 70 23.19 -23.53 5.76
C GLU A 70 23.69 -22.84 4.50
N ALA A 71 23.70 -21.52 4.53
CA ALA A 71 24.16 -20.68 3.43
C ALA A 71 25.35 -19.81 3.90
N ALA A 72 26.34 -19.69 3.06
CA ALA A 72 27.44 -18.76 3.26
C ALA A 72 27.08 -17.40 2.64
N VAL A 73 27.40 -16.33 3.36
CA VAL A 73 27.26 -14.96 2.83
C VAL A 73 28.50 -14.67 1.98
N ALA A 74 28.39 -14.79 0.66
CA ALA A 74 29.50 -14.53 -0.25
C ALA A 74 29.86 -13.04 -0.36
N GLY A 75 28.92 -12.16 -0.09
CA GLY A 75 29.16 -10.71 -0.12
C GLY A 75 27.88 -9.91 -0.22
N THR A 76 28.05 -8.63 -0.57
CA THR A 76 26.95 -7.72 -0.84
C THR A 76 27.04 -7.24 -2.29
N VAL A 77 25.93 -7.19 -2.98
CA VAL A 77 25.84 -6.73 -4.36
C VAL A 77 24.77 -5.65 -4.49
N GLN A 78 25.00 -4.71 -5.42
CA GLN A 78 23.99 -3.73 -5.78
C GLN A 78 23.00 -4.40 -6.73
N SER A 79 21.76 -4.54 -6.27
CA SER A 79 20.66 -5.04 -7.07
C SER A 79 19.83 -3.88 -7.62
N ARG A 80 18.92 -4.17 -8.55
CA ARG A 80 17.97 -3.17 -9.10
C ARG A 80 17.10 -2.52 -8.05
N ASP A 81 16.77 -3.27 -7.00
CA ASP A 81 15.88 -2.87 -5.89
C ASP A 81 16.65 -2.40 -4.64
N GLY A 82 17.97 -2.17 -4.76
CA GLY A 82 18.85 -1.76 -3.69
C GLY A 82 19.96 -2.76 -3.40
N GLU A 83 20.59 -2.63 -2.22
CA GLU A 83 21.62 -3.58 -1.78
C GLU A 83 21.00 -4.94 -1.45
N ALA A 84 21.70 -6.01 -1.83
CA ALA A 84 21.34 -7.38 -1.52
C ALA A 84 22.55 -8.18 -1.07
N TYR A 85 22.34 -9.11 -0.15
CA TYR A 85 23.33 -10.12 0.20
C TYR A 85 23.35 -11.20 -0.87
N LEU A 86 24.54 -11.65 -1.23
CA LEU A 86 24.73 -12.82 -2.07
C LEU A 86 24.87 -14.04 -1.17
N LEU A 87 23.86 -14.89 -1.16
CA LEU A 87 23.86 -16.14 -0.39
C LEU A 87 24.23 -17.30 -1.30
N GLU A 88 25.13 -18.12 -0.86
CA GLU A 88 25.57 -19.34 -1.54
C GLU A 88 25.25 -20.56 -0.67
N PHE A 89 24.49 -21.49 -1.19
CA PHE A 89 24.11 -22.72 -0.51
C PHE A 89 24.00 -23.89 -1.48
N THR A 90 24.23 -25.10 -0.97
CA THR A 90 24.19 -26.32 -1.76
C THR A 90 22.99 -27.15 -1.35
N THR A 91 22.23 -27.59 -2.34
CA THR A 91 21.09 -28.50 -2.20
C THR A 91 21.36 -29.79 -2.94
N ALA A 92 20.43 -30.74 -2.85
CA ALA A 92 20.50 -31.96 -3.67
C ALA A 92 20.51 -31.69 -5.18
N GLY A 93 19.94 -30.54 -5.61
CA GLY A 93 19.91 -30.08 -7.00
C GLY A 93 21.15 -29.32 -7.46
N GLY A 94 22.12 -29.05 -6.57
CA GLY A 94 23.34 -28.30 -6.88
C GLY A 94 23.58 -27.11 -6.00
N THR A 95 24.58 -26.30 -6.36
CA THR A 95 24.92 -25.08 -5.65
C THR A 95 24.15 -23.90 -6.25
N HIS A 96 23.45 -23.19 -5.38
CA HIS A 96 22.67 -22.00 -5.73
C HIS A 96 23.38 -20.76 -5.18
N ARG A 97 23.37 -19.69 -5.99
CA ARG A 97 23.90 -18.39 -5.63
C ARG A 97 22.82 -17.35 -5.89
N LEU A 98 22.15 -16.90 -4.84
CA LEU A 98 20.94 -16.10 -4.94
C LEU A 98 21.05 -14.79 -4.16
N HIS A 99 20.32 -13.78 -4.61
CA HIS A 99 20.26 -12.47 -3.98
C HIS A 99 19.19 -12.46 -2.88
N TYR A 100 19.59 -12.06 -1.67
CA TYR A 100 18.69 -11.84 -0.55
C TYR A 100 18.62 -10.33 -0.24
N PRO A 101 17.45 -9.68 -0.34
CA PRO A 101 17.34 -8.23 -0.16
C PRO A 101 17.87 -7.78 1.21
N LYS A 102 18.77 -6.78 1.22
CA LYS A 102 19.25 -6.14 2.44
C LYS A 102 18.22 -5.10 2.88
N SER A 103 17.47 -5.40 3.92
CA SER A 103 16.52 -4.46 4.49
C SER A 103 17.16 -3.65 5.61
N ALA A 104 16.83 -2.35 5.69
CA ALA A 104 17.29 -1.45 6.76
C ALA A 104 16.91 -1.93 8.18
N LYS A 105 15.87 -2.75 8.30
CA LYS A 105 15.41 -3.37 9.56
C LYS A 105 15.75 -4.87 9.65
N GLY A 106 16.39 -5.40 8.63
CA GLY A 106 16.82 -6.79 8.57
C GLY A 106 18.06 -7.06 9.46
N ARG A 107 18.40 -8.33 9.58
CA ARG A 107 19.64 -8.74 10.23
C ARG A 107 20.82 -8.35 9.33
N GLU A 108 21.80 -7.66 9.88
CA GLU A 108 23.07 -7.48 9.16
C GLU A 108 23.82 -8.80 9.09
N LEU A 109 24.15 -9.19 7.87
CA LEU A 109 24.90 -10.41 7.58
C LEU A 109 26.33 -10.02 7.20
N ALA A 110 27.29 -10.46 8.01
CA ALA A 110 28.70 -10.24 7.71
C ALA A 110 29.15 -11.16 6.54
N GLN A 111 30.00 -10.66 5.68
CA GLN A 111 30.62 -11.49 4.65
C GLN A 111 31.38 -12.66 5.26
N GLY A 112 31.22 -13.85 4.72
CA GLY A 112 31.77 -15.09 5.25
C GLY A 112 30.98 -15.70 6.40
N ALA A 113 29.95 -15.05 6.92
CA ALA A 113 29.07 -15.63 7.92
C ALA A 113 28.26 -16.79 7.36
N VAL A 114 28.02 -17.79 8.18
CA VAL A 114 27.09 -18.88 7.86
C VAL A 114 25.75 -18.56 8.50
N VAL A 115 24.70 -18.63 7.70
CA VAL A 115 23.32 -18.36 8.12
C VAL A 115 22.44 -19.55 7.78
N THR A 116 21.47 -19.80 8.63
CA THR A 116 20.46 -20.80 8.35
C THR A 116 19.35 -20.16 7.51
N LEU A 117 18.99 -20.79 6.41
CA LEU A 117 17.86 -20.38 5.60
C LEU A 117 16.88 -21.53 5.36
N TYR A 118 15.64 -21.16 5.15
CA TYR A 118 14.58 -22.05 4.68
C TYR A 118 14.28 -21.69 3.24
N TYR A 119 14.27 -22.66 2.36
CA TYR A 119 13.98 -22.46 0.94
C TYR A 119 12.88 -23.42 0.46
N ASN A 120 12.22 -23.04 -0.63
CA ASN A 120 11.26 -23.90 -1.31
C ASN A 120 12.02 -24.80 -2.30
N PRO A 121 11.97 -26.15 -2.18
CA PRO A 121 12.65 -27.05 -3.11
C PRO A 121 12.20 -26.88 -4.56
N ASP A 122 10.94 -26.50 -4.78
CA ASP A 122 10.38 -26.27 -6.11
C ASP A 122 10.81 -24.93 -6.72
N ASP A 123 11.14 -23.94 -5.86
CA ASP A 123 11.61 -22.63 -6.27
C ASP A 123 12.64 -22.08 -5.25
N PRO A 124 13.93 -22.36 -5.43
CA PRO A 124 14.98 -21.92 -4.51
C PRO A 124 15.10 -20.41 -4.34
N ALA A 125 14.53 -19.61 -5.25
CA ALA A 125 14.47 -18.15 -5.09
C ALA A 125 13.49 -17.73 -3.98
N GLU A 126 12.54 -18.60 -3.64
CA GLU A 126 11.65 -18.39 -2.51
C GLU A 126 12.32 -18.89 -1.22
N MET A 127 13.01 -17.98 -0.54
CA MET A 127 13.82 -18.29 0.64
C MET A 127 13.57 -17.30 1.79
N TYR A 128 13.87 -17.74 3.02
CA TYR A 128 13.77 -16.96 4.24
C TYR A 128 14.98 -17.25 5.16
N VAL A 129 15.71 -16.21 5.54
CA VAL A 129 16.83 -16.32 6.48
C VAL A 129 16.29 -16.34 7.91
N GLU A 130 16.72 -17.34 8.68
CA GLU A 130 16.29 -17.51 10.07
C GLU A 130 16.65 -16.29 10.92
N GLY A 131 15.66 -15.75 11.64
CA GLY A 131 15.84 -14.58 12.49
C GLY A 131 15.77 -13.24 11.76
N ASP A 132 15.52 -13.21 10.46
CA ASP A 132 15.28 -11.95 9.75
C ASP A 132 13.89 -11.39 10.07
N LYS A 133 13.88 -10.19 10.66
CA LYS A 133 12.66 -9.47 11.06
C LYS A 133 12.16 -8.50 9.99
N SER A 134 12.85 -8.37 8.87
CA SER A 134 12.49 -7.43 7.80
C SER A 134 11.09 -7.69 7.23
N VAL A 135 10.77 -8.96 7.07
CA VAL A 135 9.47 -9.42 6.55
C VAL A 135 8.34 -9.09 7.54
N LEU A 136 8.59 -9.22 8.85
CA LEU A 136 7.62 -8.84 9.89
C LEU A 136 7.25 -7.38 9.84
N GLY A 137 8.21 -6.50 9.49
CA GLY A 137 7.95 -5.07 9.37
C GLY A 137 6.95 -4.73 8.27
N ALA A 138 7.03 -5.40 7.13
CA ALA A 138 6.10 -5.21 6.02
C ALA A 138 4.69 -5.72 6.35
N GLU A 139 4.58 -6.90 6.97
CA GLU A 139 3.31 -7.49 7.40
C GLU A 139 2.57 -6.56 8.39
N VAL A 140 3.29 -6.10 9.42
CA VAL A 140 2.73 -5.16 10.41
C VAL A 140 2.31 -3.85 9.76
N LEU A 141 3.10 -3.32 8.83
CA LEU A 141 2.77 -2.09 8.11
C LEU A 141 1.44 -2.23 7.34
N TYR A 142 1.24 -3.32 6.61
CA TYR A 142 -0.02 -3.54 5.87
C TYR A 142 -1.22 -3.65 6.81
N VAL A 143 -1.08 -4.34 7.94
CA VAL A 143 -2.15 -4.43 8.94
C VAL A 143 -2.48 -3.05 9.52
N VAL A 144 -1.47 -2.28 9.90
CA VAL A 144 -1.65 -0.92 10.44
C VAL A 144 -2.32 -0.01 9.42
N LEU A 145 -1.87 0.00 8.17
CA LEU A 145 -2.50 0.78 7.10
C LEU A 145 -3.95 0.36 6.86
N GLY A 146 -4.24 -0.94 6.88
CA GLY A 146 -5.61 -1.44 6.76
C GLY A 146 -6.51 -0.92 7.89
N ILE A 147 -6.03 -0.94 9.13
CA ILE A 147 -6.76 -0.41 10.29
C ILE A 147 -6.96 1.11 10.16
N VAL A 148 -5.93 1.86 9.76
CA VAL A 148 -6.05 3.31 9.54
C VAL A 148 -7.12 3.64 8.51
N LEU A 149 -7.17 2.90 7.39
CA LEU A 149 -8.22 3.08 6.38
C LEU A 149 -9.62 2.83 6.95
N LEU A 150 -9.80 1.80 7.79
CA LEU A 150 -11.09 1.53 8.44
C LEU A 150 -11.49 2.61 9.43
N VAL A 151 -10.54 3.16 10.19
CA VAL A 151 -10.78 4.27 11.13
C VAL A 151 -11.18 5.54 10.37
N LEU A 152 -10.48 5.87 9.29
CA LEU A 152 -10.84 7.00 8.42
C LEU A 152 -12.23 6.82 7.82
N MET A 153 -12.56 5.62 7.37
CA MET A 153 -13.91 5.30 6.87
C MET A 153 -14.96 5.54 7.95
N ALA A 154 -14.74 5.07 9.18
CA ALA A 154 -15.67 5.27 10.29
C ALA A 154 -15.87 6.76 10.62
N GLY A 155 -14.81 7.58 10.49
CA GLY A 155 -14.91 9.04 10.64
C GLY A 155 -15.75 9.73 9.58
N ILE A 156 -15.78 9.22 8.35
CA ILE A 156 -16.59 9.75 7.25
C ILE A 156 -18.09 9.38 7.41
N VAL A 157 -18.35 8.21 8.01
CA VAL A 157 -19.71 7.70 8.20
C VAL A 157 -20.43 8.39 9.37
N ARG A 158 -19.67 8.84 10.36
CA ARG A 158 -20.20 9.52 11.56
C ARG A 158 -20.55 10.99 11.28
#